data_d8d5ef74b2e0be63facdec76966be708
#
_entry.id   d8d5ef74b2e0be63facdec76966be708
#
_cell.length_a   1.000
_cell.length_b   1.000
_cell.length_c   1.000
_cell.angle_alpha   90.00
_cell.angle_beta   90.00
_cell.angle_gamma   90.00
#
_symmetry.space_group_name_H-M   'P 1'
#
loop_
_entity.id
_entity.type
_entity.pdbx_description
1 polymer ?
#
loop_
_entity_poly.entity_id
_entity_poly.type
_entity_poly.pdbx_seq_one_letter_code
_entity_poly.pdbx_strand_id
1 'polypeptide(L)'
;MFISFEGTEGVGKTTLIRSIYEDFIAQGKDVILTREPGGTPMAEQIRSLLLAVNHEEAMAHDTELLLMYAARAQHLAQVILPALEAGKIVLCDRFSDSLYSLFLDVNKDSCLLYTSPSP
;
A
#
# COMPACT_ATOMS: atom_id res chain seq x y z
N MET A 1 -13.43 6.39 -1.87
CA MET A 1 -12.23 7.21 -2.14
C MET A 1 -10.98 6.43 -1.77
N PHE A 2 -10.00 6.44 -2.61
CA PHE A 2 -8.72 5.78 -2.37
C PHE A 2 -7.60 6.81 -2.34
N ILE A 3 -6.87 6.87 -1.23
CA ILE A 3 -5.74 7.80 -1.06
C ILE A 3 -4.49 6.98 -0.81
N SER A 4 -3.48 7.15 -1.64
CA SER A 4 -2.21 6.45 -1.54
C SER A 4 -1.12 7.40 -1.05
N PHE A 5 -0.35 6.94 -0.06
CA PHE A 5 0.80 7.66 0.46
C PHE A 5 2.05 6.93 0.04
N GLU A 6 2.82 7.53 -0.85
CA GLU A 6 4.03 6.91 -1.40
C GLU A 6 5.27 7.58 -0.84
N GLY A 7 6.33 6.80 -0.77
CA GLY A 7 7.61 7.24 -0.28
C GLY A 7 8.28 6.19 0.58
N THR A 8 9.53 6.46 0.93
CA THR A 8 10.24 5.60 1.86
C THR A 8 9.62 5.68 3.24
N GLU A 9 9.64 4.58 3.98
CA GLU A 9 9.14 4.56 5.34
C GLU A 9 9.91 5.55 6.19
N GLY A 10 9.18 6.40 6.90
CA GLY A 10 9.75 7.40 7.76
C GLY A 10 8.74 7.92 8.74
N VAL A 11 9.22 8.53 9.82
CA VAL A 11 8.38 9.04 10.91
C VAL A 11 7.39 10.08 10.41
N GLY A 12 7.82 10.96 9.49
CA GLY A 12 6.96 12.02 8.93
C GLY A 12 5.79 11.46 8.15
N LYS A 13 6.02 10.43 7.32
CA LYS A 13 4.94 9.80 6.55
C LYS A 13 3.94 9.10 7.47
N THR A 14 4.42 8.33 8.43
CA THR A 14 3.58 7.64 9.41
C THR A 14 2.74 8.61 10.22
N THR A 15 3.34 9.71 10.67
CA THR A 15 2.63 10.75 11.43
C THR A 15 1.54 11.40 10.60
N LEU A 16 1.82 11.72 9.33
CA LEU A 16 0.85 12.33 8.43
C LEU A 16 -0.34 11.40 8.17
N ILE A 17 -0.08 10.14 7.87
CA ILE A 17 -1.13 9.16 7.59
C ILE A 17 -2.04 9.00 8.81
N ARG A 18 -1.46 8.88 9.99
CA ARG A 18 -2.21 8.76 11.24
C ARG A 18 -3.07 9.99 11.50
N SER A 19 -2.52 11.16 11.27
CA SER A 19 -3.25 12.43 11.44
C SER A 19 -4.47 12.50 10.52
N ILE A 20 -4.30 12.12 9.25
CA ILE A 20 -5.39 12.12 8.28
C ILE A 20 -6.44 11.08 8.65
N TYR A 21 -6.00 9.90 9.06
CA TYR A 21 -6.91 8.84 9.52
C TYR A 21 -7.77 9.31 10.70
N GLU A 22 -7.14 9.91 11.70
CA GLU A 22 -7.84 10.42 12.88
C GLU A 22 -8.81 11.54 12.53
N ASP A 23 -8.45 12.41 11.59
CA ASP A 23 -9.33 13.50 11.13
C ASP A 23 -10.58 12.94 10.46
N PHE A 24 -10.45 11.91 9.62
CA PHE A 24 -11.61 11.27 9.01
C PHE A 24 -12.49 10.58 10.05
N ILE A 25 -11.89 9.90 11.01
CA ILE A 25 -12.64 9.27 12.11
C ILE A 25 -13.41 10.32 12.91
N ALA A 26 -12.77 11.46 13.21
CA ALA A 26 -13.43 12.55 13.94
C ALA A 26 -14.60 13.16 13.16
N GLN A 27 -14.56 13.10 11.83
CA GLN A 27 -15.65 13.57 10.97
C GLN A 27 -16.78 12.54 10.82
N GLY A 28 -16.66 11.39 11.45
CA GLY A 28 -17.64 10.31 11.33
C GLY A 28 -17.56 9.54 10.02
N LYS A 29 -16.45 9.66 9.30
CA LYS A 29 -16.26 8.92 8.05
C LYS A 29 -15.85 7.48 8.32
N ASP A 30 -16.28 6.59 7.43
CA ASP A 30 -15.88 5.19 7.45
C ASP A 30 -14.59 5.05 6.66
N VAL A 31 -13.50 4.88 7.37
CA VAL A 31 -12.15 4.89 6.79
C VAL A 31 -11.36 3.67 7.28
N ILE A 32 -10.61 3.06 6.38
CA ILE A 32 -9.66 2.00 6.73
C ILE A 32 -8.25 2.44 6.38
N LEU A 33 -7.30 1.91 7.13
CA LEU A 33 -5.88 2.12 6.91
C LEU A 33 -5.25 0.79 6.55
N THR A 34 -4.54 0.75 5.44
CA THR A 34 -3.87 -0.45 4.95
C THR A 34 -2.50 -0.10 4.38
N ARG A 35 -1.76 -1.10 3.94
CA ARG A 35 -0.41 -0.89 3.42
C ARG A 35 -0.08 -1.85 2.28
N GLU A 36 0.86 -1.45 1.44
CA GLU A 36 1.42 -2.29 0.37
C GLU A 36 2.95 -2.25 0.38
N PRO A 37 3.61 -3.37 0.12
CA PRO A 37 3.07 -4.72 -0.02
C PRO A 37 2.54 -5.24 1.32
N GLY A 38 1.39 -5.91 1.29
CA GLY A 38 0.76 -6.43 2.50
C GLY A 38 -0.74 -6.20 2.49
N GLY A 39 -1.32 -6.08 3.69
CA GLY A 39 -2.73 -5.75 3.88
C GLY A 39 -3.65 -6.94 4.05
N THR A 40 -3.22 -8.15 3.71
CA THR A 40 -3.93 -9.40 3.98
C THR A 40 -2.95 -10.41 4.56
N PRO A 41 -3.41 -11.49 5.23
CA PRO A 41 -2.48 -12.49 5.74
C PRO A 41 -1.54 -13.04 4.68
N MET A 42 -2.04 -13.36 3.49
CA MET A 42 -1.22 -13.87 2.40
C MET A 42 -0.26 -12.80 1.87
N ALA A 43 -0.76 -11.57 1.66
CA ALA A 43 0.07 -10.48 1.19
C ALA A 43 1.16 -10.09 2.20
N GLU A 44 0.88 -10.23 3.51
CA GLU A 44 1.89 -10.01 4.54
C GLU A 44 2.99 -11.08 4.52
N GLN A 45 2.65 -12.31 4.19
CA GLN A 45 3.65 -13.37 4.00
C GLN A 45 4.55 -13.06 2.80
N ILE A 46 3.97 -12.56 1.72
CA ILE A 46 4.74 -12.12 0.55
C ILE A 46 5.64 -10.93 0.92
N ARG A 47 5.13 -9.98 1.70
CA ARG A 47 5.93 -8.86 2.20
C ARG A 47 7.14 -9.36 2.98
N SER A 48 6.94 -10.31 3.87
CA SER A 48 8.04 -10.89 4.65
C SER A 48 9.11 -11.50 3.76
N LEU A 49 8.70 -12.18 2.70
CA LEU A 49 9.61 -12.77 1.74
C LEU A 49 10.39 -11.69 0.97
N LEU A 50 9.71 -10.62 0.56
CA LEU A 50 10.34 -9.51 -0.17
C LEU A 50 11.36 -8.75 0.69
N LEU A 51 11.10 -8.60 1.98
CA LEU A 51 11.93 -7.82 2.90
C LEU A 51 13.00 -8.65 3.59
N ALA A 52 12.97 -9.98 3.46
CA ALA A 52 13.95 -10.84 4.10
C ALA A 52 15.35 -10.55 3.53
N VAL A 53 16.33 -10.45 4.43
CA VAL A 53 17.72 -10.17 4.06
C VAL A 53 18.60 -11.42 4.07
N ASN A 54 18.07 -12.55 4.55
CA ASN A 54 18.79 -13.80 4.75
C ASN A 54 18.28 -14.92 3.85
N HIS A 55 18.12 -14.61 2.57
CA HIS A 55 17.84 -15.66 1.60
C HIS A 55 19.10 -16.49 1.35
N GLU A 56 18.96 -17.79 1.25
CA GLU A 56 20.06 -18.68 0.88
C GLU A 56 20.53 -18.42 -0.56
N GLU A 57 19.64 -17.85 -1.35
CA GLU A 57 19.93 -17.49 -2.74
C GLU A 57 19.47 -16.06 -3.01
N ALA A 58 20.03 -15.45 -4.03
CA ALA A 58 19.63 -14.12 -4.44
C ALA A 58 18.25 -14.17 -5.10
N MET A 59 17.37 -13.23 -4.74
CA MET A 59 16.08 -13.09 -5.38
C MET A 59 16.26 -12.46 -6.77
N ALA A 60 15.82 -13.14 -7.80
CA ALA A 60 15.86 -12.60 -9.15
C ALA A 60 14.93 -11.38 -9.25
N HIS A 61 15.30 -10.42 -10.10
CA HIS A 61 14.50 -9.21 -10.30
C HIS A 61 13.07 -9.51 -10.72
N ASP A 62 12.89 -10.44 -11.65
CA ASP A 62 11.54 -10.81 -12.11
C ASP A 62 10.74 -11.52 -11.01
N THR A 63 11.40 -12.28 -10.15
CA THR A 63 10.76 -12.92 -9.00
C THR A 63 10.23 -11.86 -8.03
N GLU A 64 11.05 -10.87 -7.71
CA GLU A 64 10.64 -9.76 -6.85
C GLU A 64 9.43 -9.04 -7.43
N LEU A 65 9.47 -8.73 -8.71
CA LEU A 65 8.40 -8.04 -9.41
C LEU A 65 7.09 -8.83 -9.37
N LEU A 66 7.16 -10.12 -9.65
CA LEU A 66 5.99 -11.00 -9.63
C LEU A 66 5.41 -11.15 -8.23
N LEU A 67 6.26 -11.18 -7.20
CA LEU A 67 5.80 -11.23 -5.81
C LEU A 67 5.10 -9.95 -5.42
N MET A 68 5.60 -8.79 -5.85
CA MET A 68 4.95 -7.51 -5.59
C MET A 68 3.56 -7.46 -6.24
N TYR A 69 3.43 -7.93 -7.47
CA TYR A 69 2.14 -8.05 -8.15
C TYR A 69 1.19 -9.00 -7.43
N ALA A 70 1.71 -10.14 -7.00
CA ALA A 70 0.89 -11.14 -6.32
C ALA A 70 0.32 -10.58 -5.00
N ALA A 71 1.16 -9.90 -4.21
CA ALA A 71 0.73 -9.26 -2.98
C ALA A 71 -0.34 -8.21 -3.26
N ARG A 72 -0.15 -7.41 -4.30
CA ARG A 72 -1.11 -6.38 -4.67
C ARG A 72 -2.42 -6.96 -5.14
N ALA A 73 -2.40 -7.98 -5.98
CA ALA A 73 -3.61 -8.63 -6.46
C ALA A 73 -4.45 -9.16 -5.30
N GLN A 74 -3.82 -9.77 -4.32
CA GLN A 74 -4.50 -10.29 -3.13
C GLN A 74 -5.08 -9.15 -2.30
N HIS A 75 -4.32 -8.10 -2.10
CA HIS A 75 -4.75 -6.93 -1.32
C HIS A 75 -5.93 -6.22 -1.99
N LEU A 76 -5.87 -6.01 -3.30
CA LEU A 76 -6.96 -5.41 -4.05
C LEU A 76 -8.24 -6.23 -3.93
N ALA A 77 -8.16 -7.53 -4.15
CA ALA A 77 -9.32 -8.40 -4.15
C ALA A 77 -9.98 -8.53 -2.78
N GLN A 78 -9.18 -8.60 -1.72
CA GLN A 78 -9.67 -8.93 -0.38
C GLN A 78 -9.98 -7.70 0.49
N VAL A 79 -9.34 -6.58 0.24
CA VAL A 79 -9.45 -5.40 1.11
C VAL A 79 -9.90 -4.16 0.35
N ILE A 80 -9.15 -3.75 -0.66
CA ILE A 80 -9.35 -2.43 -1.27
C ILE A 80 -10.66 -2.36 -2.04
N LEU A 81 -10.88 -3.27 -2.97
CA LEU A 81 -12.11 -3.23 -3.79
C LEU A 81 -13.37 -3.42 -2.95
N PRO A 82 -13.44 -4.39 -2.02
CA PRO A 82 -14.61 -4.50 -1.15
C PRO A 82 -14.87 -3.25 -0.30
N ALA A 83 -13.81 -2.60 0.20
CA ALA A 83 -13.95 -1.38 0.97
C ALA A 83 -14.49 -0.23 0.13
N LEU A 84 -13.98 -0.06 -1.08
CA LEU A 84 -14.44 0.98 -2.00
C LEU A 84 -15.89 0.73 -2.42
N GLU A 85 -16.27 -0.51 -2.68
CA GLU A 85 -17.64 -0.87 -3.01
C GLU A 85 -18.61 -0.57 -1.87
N ALA A 86 -18.13 -0.70 -0.63
CA ALA A 86 -18.91 -0.36 0.57
C ALA A 86 -18.97 1.15 0.85
N GLY A 87 -18.33 1.97 0.00
CA GLY A 87 -18.31 3.42 0.18
C GLY A 87 -17.30 3.92 1.20
N LYS A 88 -16.35 3.08 1.61
CA LYS A 88 -15.33 3.47 2.58
C LYS A 88 -14.22 4.29 1.94
N ILE A 89 -13.55 5.08 2.78
CA ILE A 89 -12.30 5.73 2.42
C ILE A 89 -11.17 4.77 2.73
N VAL A 90 -10.29 4.53 1.75
CA VAL A 90 -9.13 3.66 1.92
C VAL A 90 -7.86 4.52 1.91
N LEU A 91 -7.13 4.51 3.01
CA LEU A 91 -5.81 5.12 3.10
C LEU A 91 -4.77 4.01 2.98
N CYS A 92 -3.92 4.11 1.97
CA CYS A 92 -2.93 3.07 1.70
C CYS A 92 -1.52 3.61 1.81
N ASP A 93 -0.75 3.05 2.74
CA ASP A 93 0.66 3.36 2.89
C ASP A 93 1.45 2.44 1.94
N ARG A 94 2.15 3.05 0.98
CA ARG A 94 2.91 2.31 -0.03
C ARG A 94 4.40 2.54 0.12
N PHE A 95 5.14 1.46 0.12
CA PHE A 95 6.58 1.51 0.02
C PHE A 95 6.93 1.94 -1.41
N SER A 96 7.64 3.07 -1.55
CA SER A 96 8.00 3.59 -2.87
C SER A 96 9.18 2.84 -3.44
N ASP A 97 8.90 2.05 -4.47
CA ASP A 97 9.89 1.51 -5.38
C ASP A 97 9.50 2.00 -6.77
N SER A 98 10.48 2.42 -7.56
CA SER A 98 10.24 2.95 -8.90
C SER A 98 9.53 1.95 -9.82
N LEU A 99 9.74 0.66 -9.62
CA LEU A 99 9.04 -0.39 -10.37
C LEU A 99 7.61 -0.57 -9.88
N TYR A 100 7.39 -0.39 -8.60
CA TYR A 100 6.08 -0.50 -8.00
C TYR A 100 5.14 0.63 -8.45
N SER A 101 5.68 1.81 -8.66
CA SER A 101 4.89 2.96 -9.09
C SER A 101 4.31 2.80 -10.50
N LEU A 102 4.91 1.98 -11.35
CA LEU A 102 4.39 1.71 -12.69
C LEU A 102 3.04 0.99 -12.67
N PHE A 103 2.72 0.30 -11.59
CA PHE A 103 1.45 -0.42 -11.45
C PHE A 103 0.31 0.40 -10.93
N LEU A 104 0.60 1.57 -10.42
CA LEU A 104 -0.40 2.45 -9.85
C LEU A 104 -1.28 3.09 -10.89
N ASP A 105 -0.90 3.00 -12.16
CA ASP A 105 -1.59 3.65 -13.27
C ASP A 105 -2.91 2.99 -13.67
N VAL A 106 -3.25 1.85 -13.10
CA VAL A 106 -4.39 1.05 -13.54
C VAL A 106 -5.74 1.57 -13.05
N ASN A 107 -5.76 2.43 -12.02
CA ASN A 107 -7.00 2.95 -11.46
C ASN A 107 -6.93 4.47 -11.21
N LYS A 108 -6.59 5.23 -12.26
CA LYS A 108 -6.37 6.67 -12.15
C LYS A 108 -7.61 7.46 -11.73
N ASP A 109 -8.80 6.95 -11.98
CA ASP A 109 -10.03 7.72 -11.85
C ASP A 109 -10.53 7.84 -10.40
N SER A 110 -9.98 7.08 -9.46
CA SER A 110 -10.42 7.08 -8.07
C SER A 110 -9.28 7.21 -7.07
N CYS A 111 -8.08 7.53 -7.54
CA CYS A 111 -6.88 7.54 -6.70
C CYS A 111 -6.31 8.94 -6.57
N LEU A 112 -6.17 9.39 -5.32
CA LEU A 112 -5.36 10.55 -5.00
C LEU A 112 -3.99 10.05 -4.53
N LEU A 113 -2.94 10.56 -5.15
CA LEU A 113 -1.57 10.19 -4.82
C LEU A 113 -0.94 11.29 -3.97
N TYR A 114 -0.38 10.90 -2.85
CA TYR A 114 0.50 11.74 -2.07
C TYR A 114 1.88 11.13 -2.08
N THR A 115 2.87 11.88 -2.54
CA THR A 115 4.27 11.46 -2.55
C THR A 115 5.01 12.26 -1.50
N SER A 116 5.52 11.58 -0.47
CA SER A 116 6.35 12.26 0.52
C SER A 116 7.73 12.52 -0.07
N PRO A 117 8.33 13.69 0.21
CA PRO A 117 9.71 13.93 -0.21
C PRO A 117 10.63 12.91 0.45
N SER A 118 11.62 12.47 -0.32
CA SER A 118 12.67 11.59 0.22
C SER A 118 13.40 12.33 1.34
N PRO A 119 13.64 11.68 2.47
CA PRO A 119 14.47 12.26 3.50
C PRO A 119 15.92 12.41 3.04
#